data_e4bed4a4729c6e3b5dc38df6377be238
#
_entry.id   e4bed4a4729c6e3b5dc38df6377be238
#
_cell.length_a   1.000
_cell.length_b   1.000
_cell.length_c   1.000
_cell.angle_alpha   90.00
_cell.angle_beta   90.00
_cell.angle_gamma   90.00
#
_symmetry.space_group_name_H-M   'P 1'
#
loop_
_entity.id
_entity.type
_entity.pdbx_description
1 polymer ?
#
loop_
_entity_poly.entity_id
_entity_poly.type
_entity_poly.pdbx_seq_one_letter_code
_entity_poly.pdbx_strand_id
1 'polypeptide(L)'
;MGSVEGLLAHHVLRDDARIGVEWQVGCTQAWMDTEFRPTNLDNVAALGYFLWTQPTSKFTPQLLDGLGRMRERDAFKGEHLSLARNPTRLLGIILGSLALGDPALETLNWCRDVLEKMRQKGLTGFDPLVPYLFFRVLGTKIPAAHPSGASLYALAFADWVIRHQMHQNEPSLQQLQDDRQSILFQAATDLRFESASQAAFIWSGVTSILFHALGAASLHPRHVAAVLRNFEAAMKRWRWDGDELQKPVRWAVTQEREVQDILWLILRSYFADVVDEDALPKLGHSTYKADFGIGSLKLIIEAKFATSKDDFKKIEKEVQEDCIPYLRDLRYESLIVFIYDDSASVQEHDTTRQALLEIPGVVDVVIVSRPSQLTPKVVVPRPRRRSAKPPVPSTT
;
A
#
# COMPACT_ATOMS: atom_id res chain seq x y z
N MET A 1 3.44 -24.98 -18.45
CA MET A 1 2.32 -24.13 -17.93
C MET A 1 1.73 -24.80 -16.71
N GLY A 2 1.31 -24.02 -15.71
CA GLY A 2 0.74 -24.58 -14.48
C GLY A 2 -0.70 -25.11 -14.65
N SER A 3 -1.22 -25.79 -13.63
CA SER A 3 -2.63 -26.18 -13.57
C SER A 3 -3.55 -24.94 -13.54
N VAL A 4 -4.81 -25.08 -13.97
CA VAL A 4 -5.80 -23.99 -13.93
C VAL A 4 -5.98 -23.46 -12.52
N GLU A 5 -5.96 -24.31 -11.50
CA GLU A 5 -6.00 -23.94 -10.10
C GLU A 5 -4.78 -23.12 -9.66
N GLY A 6 -3.58 -23.51 -10.07
CA GLY A 6 -2.37 -22.76 -9.79
C GLY A 6 -2.34 -21.38 -10.49
N LEU A 7 -2.92 -21.29 -11.68
CA LEU A 7 -3.05 -20.02 -12.41
C LEU A 7 -4.08 -19.07 -11.77
N LEU A 8 -5.18 -19.60 -11.21
CA LEU A 8 -6.07 -18.80 -10.39
C LEU A 8 -5.40 -18.36 -9.09
N ALA A 9 -4.63 -19.22 -8.43
CA ALA A 9 -3.84 -18.85 -7.25
C ALA A 9 -2.88 -17.69 -7.57
N HIS A 10 -2.19 -17.76 -8.71
CA HIS A 10 -1.36 -16.65 -9.21
C HIS A 10 -2.21 -15.38 -9.45
N HIS A 11 -3.38 -15.49 -10.09
CA HIS A 11 -4.26 -14.34 -10.33
C HIS A 11 -4.66 -13.62 -9.03
N VAL A 12 -4.88 -14.37 -7.95
CA VAL A 12 -5.26 -13.84 -6.63
C VAL A 12 -4.09 -13.18 -5.90
N LEU A 13 -2.88 -13.74 -6.02
CA LEU A 13 -1.74 -13.39 -5.18
C LEU A 13 -0.67 -12.52 -5.85
N ARG A 14 -0.65 -12.43 -7.18
CA ARG A 14 0.45 -11.80 -7.94
C ARG A 14 0.72 -10.34 -7.60
N ASP A 15 -0.33 -9.59 -7.27
CA ASP A 15 -0.26 -8.16 -7.00
C ASP A 15 -0.05 -7.87 -5.50
N ASP A 16 0.07 -8.91 -4.67
CA ASP A 16 0.29 -8.78 -3.24
C ASP A 16 1.79 -8.81 -2.91
N ALA A 17 2.42 -7.64 -2.88
CA ALA A 17 3.84 -7.49 -2.57
C ALA A 17 4.26 -8.03 -1.19
N ARG A 18 3.30 -8.31 -0.30
CA ARG A 18 3.56 -8.89 1.03
C ARG A 18 3.85 -10.39 0.97
N ILE A 19 3.48 -11.02 -0.15
CA ILE A 19 3.68 -12.43 -0.40
C ILE A 19 4.94 -12.57 -1.23
N GLY A 20 6.06 -12.81 -0.60
CA GLY A 20 7.38 -12.99 -1.26
C GLY A 20 7.47 -14.29 -2.07
N VAL A 21 6.47 -14.57 -2.93
CA VAL A 21 6.44 -15.74 -3.80
C VAL A 21 6.84 -15.33 -5.20
N GLU A 22 7.92 -15.90 -5.70
CA GLU A 22 8.27 -15.79 -7.11
C GLU A 22 7.42 -16.74 -7.96
N TRP A 23 6.66 -16.16 -8.88
CA TRP A 23 5.79 -16.90 -9.76
C TRP A 23 6.46 -17.16 -11.10
N GLN A 24 6.66 -18.41 -11.43
CA GLN A 24 7.12 -18.83 -12.76
C GLN A 24 5.91 -19.16 -13.65
N VAL A 25 5.13 -18.17 -14.01
CA VAL A 25 4.02 -18.32 -14.95
C VAL A 25 4.53 -18.01 -16.35
N GLY A 26 4.66 -19.03 -17.16
CA GLY A 26 5.12 -18.89 -18.54
C GLY A 26 4.45 -19.87 -19.48
N CYS A 27 4.14 -19.42 -20.69
CA CYS A 27 3.74 -20.26 -21.79
C CYS A 27 4.92 -20.40 -22.75
N THR A 28 5.46 -21.60 -22.87
CA THR A 28 6.59 -21.88 -23.77
C THR A 28 6.10 -22.43 -25.11
N GLN A 29 6.90 -22.25 -26.15
CA GLN A 29 6.60 -22.83 -27.46
C GLN A 29 6.53 -24.37 -27.36
N ALA A 30 7.42 -24.97 -26.58
CA ALA A 30 7.39 -26.41 -26.33
C ALA A 30 6.06 -26.90 -25.75
N TRP A 31 5.50 -26.18 -24.77
CA TRP A 31 4.18 -26.52 -24.22
C TRP A 31 3.08 -26.40 -25.27
N MET A 32 3.10 -25.34 -26.09
CA MET A 32 2.16 -25.15 -27.19
C MET A 32 2.19 -26.29 -28.20
N ASP A 33 3.39 -26.77 -28.54
CA ASP A 33 3.57 -27.81 -29.58
C ASP A 33 3.24 -29.21 -29.05
N THR A 34 3.53 -29.48 -27.78
CA THR A 34 3.44 -30.84 -27.22
C THR A 34 2.17 -31.10 -26.42
N GLU A 35 1.70 -30.12 -25.62
CA GLU A 35 0.65 -30.30 -24.62
C GLU A 35 -0.63 -29.55 -24.93
N PHE A 36 -0.54 -28.35 -25.55
CA PHE A 36 -1.73 -27.57 -25.84
C PHE A 36 -2.64 -28.29 -26.83
N ARG A 37 -3.91 -28.38 -26.48
CA ARG A 37 -4.99 -28.89 -27.34
C ARG A 37 -6.15 -27.90 -27.28
N PRO A 38 -6.51 -27.27 -28.40
CA PRO A 38 -7.61 -26.27 -28.45
C PRO A 38 -8.97 -26.88 -28.10
N THR A 39 -9.05 -28.19 -28.08
CA THR A 39 -10.24 -28.94 -27.67
C THR A 39 -10.26 -29.29 -26.17
N ASN A 40 -9.17 -29.06 -25.45
CA ASN A 40 -9.09 -29.28 -24.02
C ASN A 40 -9.40 -27.99 -23.27
N LEU A 41 -10.45 -27.97 -22.47
CA LEU A 41 -10.91 -26.80 -21.74
C LEU A 41 -9.91 -26.30 -20.70
N ASP A 42 -9.16 -27.20 -20.07
CA ASP A 42 -8.14 -26.80 -19.09
C ASP A 42 -7.00 -26.05 -19.80
N ASN A 43 -6.60 -26.51 -21.00
CA ASN A 43 -5.60 -25.82 -21.79
C ASN A 43 -6.06 -24.44 -22.25
N VAL A 44 -7.32 -24.33 -22.71
CA VAL A 44 -7.90 -23.06 -23.14
C VAL A 44 -8.02 -22.08 -21.97
N ALA A 45 -8.52 -22.55 -20.83
CA ALA A 45 -8.62 -21.75 -19.61
C ALA A 45 -7.24 -21.31 -19.10
N ALA A 46 -6.26 -22.23 -19.07
CA ALA A 46 -4.88 -21.94 -18.69
C ALA A 46 -4.24 -20.86 -19.57
N LEU A 47 -4.42 -20.99 -20.90
CA LEU A 47 -3.96 -19.98 -21.84
C LEU A 47 -4.67 -18.64 -21.66
N GLY A 48 -5.96 -18.67 -21.27
CA GLY A 48 -6.73 -17.47 -20.94
C GLY A 48 -6.18 -16.73 -19.72
N TYR A 49 -5.84 -17.41 -18.63
CA TYR A 49 -5.17 -16.80 -17.47
C TYR A 49 -3.81 -16.21 -17.86
N PHE A 50 -3.04 -16.93 -18.68
CA PHE A 50 -1.75 -16.43 -19.13
C PHE A 50 -1.87 -15.15 -19.95
N LEU A 51 -2.77 -15.11 -20.94
CA LEU A 51 -2.96 -13.93 -21.78
C LEU A 51 -3.56 -12.76 -21.00
N TRP A 52 -4.33 -13.00 -19.95
CA TRP A 52 -4.77 -11.95 -19.04
C TRP A 52 -3.60 -11.22 -18.36
N THR A 53 -2.51 -11.93 -18.10
CA THR A 53 -1.28 -11.34 -17.52
C THR A 53 -0.34 -10.76 -18.58
N GLN A 54 -0.39 -11.30 -19.81
CA GLN A 54 0.48 -10.93 -20.93
C GLN A 54 -0.34 -10.78 -22.23
N PRO A 55 -1.13 -9.71 -22.37
CA PRO A 55 -2.07 -9.55 -23.49
C PRO A 55 -1.40 -9.50 -24.88
N THR A 56 -0.14 -9.08 -24.94
CA THR A 56 0.63 -8.95 -26.19
C THR A 56 1.34 -10.24 -26.62
N SER A 57 0.95 -11.38 -26.03
CA SER A 57 1.59 -12.67 -26.34
C SER A 57 1.33 -13.12 -27.77
N LYS A 58 2.36 -13.74 -28.38
CA LYS A 58 2.26 -14.40 -29.71
C LYS A 58 1.26 -15.58 -29.76
N PHE A 59 0.75 -16.01 -28.62
CA PHE A 59 -0.19 -17.15 -28.51
C PHE A 59 -1.68 -16.73 -28.58
N THR A 60 -1.96 -15.49 -28.87
CA THR A 60 -3.31 -14.99 -29.13
C THR A 60 -4.11 -15.81 -30.17
N PRO A 61 -3.53 -16.21 -31.34
CA PRO A 61 -4.26 -17.02 -32.31
C PRO A 61 -4.69 -18.38 -31.79
N GLN A 62 -3.87 -19.02 -30.96
CA GLN A 62 -4.17 -20.32 -30.37
C GLN A 62 -5.33 -20.24 -29.36
N LEU A 63 -5.39 -19.15 -28.57
CA LEU A 63 -6.53 -18.93 -27.70
C LEU A 63 -7.82 -18.73 -28.51
N LEU A 64 -7.79 -17.91 -29.54
CA LEU A 64 -8.95 -17.69 -30.43
C LEU A 64 -9.46 -18.99 -31.07
N ASP A 65 -8.57 -19.84 -31.60
CA ASP A 65 -8.93 -21.16 -32.12
C ASP A 65 -9.58 -22.03 -31.03
N GLY A 66 -8.99 -22.08 -29.83
CA GLY A 66 -9.55 -22.81 -28.68
C GLY A 66 -10.94 -22.34 -28.29
N LEU A 67 -11.16 -21.03 -28.20
CA LEU A 67 -12.45 -20.43 -27.88
C LEU A 67 -13.52 -20.70 -28.97
N GLY A 68 -13.13 -20.63 -30.23
CA GLY A 68 -13.99 -20.97 -31.37
C GLY A 68 -14.46 -22.44 -31.31
N ARG A 69 -13.53 -23.36 -31.22
CA ARG A 69 -13.82 -24.82 -31.13
C ARG A 69 -14.65 -25.16 -29.90
N MET A 70 -14.42 -24.49 -28.80
CA MET A 70 -15.24 -24.67 -27.58
C MET A 70 -16.71 -24.33 -27.86
N ARG A 71 -16.98 -23.20 -28.53
CA ARG A 71 -18.36 -22.78 -28.84
C ARG A 71 -19.06 -23.67 -29.87
N GLU A 72 -18.32 -24.22 -30.82
CA GLU A 72 -18.85 -25.06 -31.89
C GLU A 72 -19.24 -26.48 -31.41
N ARG A 73 -18.71 -26.92 -30.27
CA ARG A 73 -18.98 -28.27 -29.75
C ARG A 73 -20.43 -28.42 -29.30
N ASP A 74 -21.05 -29.49 -29.70
CA ASP A 74 -22.45 -29.85 -29.30
C ASP A 74 -22.58 -30.00 -27.77
N ALA A 75 -21.54 -30.52 -27.09
CA ALA A 75 -21.47 -30.58 -25.64
C ALA A 75 -21.68 -29.24 -24.92
N PHE A 76 -21.42 -28.11 -25.61
CA PHE A 76 -21.65 -26.78 -25.07
C PHE A 76 -22.98 -26.16 -25.53
N LYS A 77 -23.64 -26.75 -26.55
CA LYS A 77 -24.96 -26.31 -27.00
C LYS A 77 -26.08 -26.88 -26.10
N GLY A 78 -25.79 -27.97 -25.40
CA GLY A 78 -26.71 -28.61 -24.45
C GLY A 78 -26.73 -27.95 -23.07
N GLU A 79 -26.84 -28.74 -22.04
CA GLU A 79 -26.76 -28.28 -20.66
C GLU A 79 -25.30 -27.87 -20.32
N HIS A 80 -24.97 -26.61 -20.36
CA HIS A 80 -23.65 -26.05 -20.06
C HIS A 80 -23.12 -26.29 -18.63
N LEU A 81 -23.72 -27.25 -17.94
CA LEU A 81 -23.50 -27.62 -16.54
C LEU A 81 -22.07 -28.04 -16.22
N SER A 82 -21.33 -28.60 -17.18
CA SER A 82 -19.95 -29.03 -16.91
C SER A 82 -18.99 -27.87 -16.69
N LEU A 83 -19.15 -26.76 -17.43
CA LEU A 83 -18.39 -25.52 -17.21
C LEU A 83 -18.90 -24.74 -15.99
N ALA A 84 -20.23 -24.72 -15.80
CA ALA A 84 -20.85 -24.11 -14.65
C ALA A 84 -20.41 -24.77 -13.32
N ARG A 85 -20.09 -26.07 -13.35
CA ARG A 85 -19.55 -26.81 -12.19
C ARG A 85 -18.06 -26.60 -11.93
N ASN A 86 -17.37 -25.90 -12.81
CA ASN A 86 -15.95 -25.56 -12.63
C ASN A 86 -15.73 -24.07 -12.86
N PRO A 87 -16.01 -23.23 -11.86
CA PRO A 87 -15.90 -21.79 -11.97
C PRO A 87 -14.48 -21.30 -12.22
N THR A 88 -13.46 -22.02 -11.74
CA THR A 88 -12.04 -21.72 -12.02
C THR A 88 -11.73 -21.78 -13.51
N ARG A 89 -12.20 -22.84 -14.18
CA ARG A 89 -12.04 -23.02 -15.63
C ARG A 89 -12.79 -21.94 -16.42
N LEU A 90 -14.03 -21.67 -16.04
CA LEU A 90 -14.84 -20.64 -16.70
C LEU A 90 -14.23 -19.26 -16.52
N LEU A 91 -13.66 -18.95 -15.35
CA LEU A 91 -12.96 -17.70 -15.13
C LEU A 91 -11.76 -17.52 -16.07
N GLY A 92 -10.94 -18.55 -16.27
CA GLY A 92 -9.82 -18.49 -17.21
C GLY A 92 -10.26 -18.16 -18.65
N ILE A 93 -11.39 -18.77 -19.08
CA ILE A 93 -12.01 -18.47 -20.39
C ILE A 93 -12.46 -17.00 -20.46
N ILE A 94 -13.14 -16.51 -19.43
CA ILE A 94 -13.62 -15.12 -19.33
C ILE A 94 -12.45 -14.15 -19.36
N LEU A 95 -11.42 -14.35 -18.52
CA LEU A 95 -10.26 -13.48 -18.45
C LEU A 95 -9.50 -13.43 -19.78
N GLY A 96 -9.31 -14.59 -20.41
CA GLY A 96 -8.69 -14.66 -21.74
C GLY A 96 -9.51 -13.92 -22.80
N SER A 97 -10.82 -14.07 -22.77
CA SER A 97 -11.72 -13.36 -23.70
C SER A 97 -11.70 -11.84 -23.47
N LEU A 98 -11.65 -11.39 -22.22
CA LEU A 98 -11.51 -9.98 -21.87
C LEU A 98 -10.15 -9.40 -22.31
N ALA A 99 -9.07 -10.20 -22.21
CA ALA A 99 -7.75 -9.79 -22.66
C ALA A 99 -7.67 -9.60 -24.18
N LEU A 100 -8.44 -10.39 -24.93
CA LEU A 100 -8.50 -10.32 -26.40
C LEU A 100 -9.42 -9.19 -26.90
N GLY A 101 -10.41 -8.77 -26.12
CA GLY A 101 -11.36 -7.72 -26.51
C GLY A 101 -12.28 -8.11 -27.67
N ASP A 102 -12.42 -7.24 -28.65
CA ASP A 102 -13.35 -7.42 -29.80
C ASP A 102 -13.24 -8.78 -30.52
N PRO A 103 -12.05 -9.35 -30.78
CA PRO A 103 -11.93 -10.67 -31.42
C PRO A 103 -12.61 -11.80 -30.64
N ALA A 104 -12.82 -11.66 -29.32
CA ALA A 104 -13.45 -12.64 -28.47
C ALA A 104 -14.86 -12.26 -27.99
N LEU A 105 -15.47 -11.21 -28.56
CA LEU A 105 -16.78 -10.69 -28.16
C LEU A 105 -17.88 -11.77 -28.20
N GLU A 106 -17.88 -12.60 -29.22
CA GLU A 106 -18.83 -13.72 -29.31
C GLU A 106 -18.70 -14.72 -28.15
N THR A 107 -17.45 -14.97 -27.70
CA THR A 107 -17.19 -15.83 -26.54
C THR A 107 -17.68 -15.17 -25.24
N LEU A 108 -17.49 -13.88 -25.09
CA LEU A 108 -18.01 -13.13 -23.93
C LEU A 108 -19.54 -13.14 -23.90
N ASN A 109 -20.21 -12.98 -25.04
CA ASN A 109 -21.67 -13.11 -25.12
C ASN A 109 -22.12 -14.52 -24.78
N TRP A 110 -21.44 -15.54 -25.26
CA TRP A 110 -21.71 -16.92 -24.89
C TRP A 110 -21.49 -17.16 -23.37
N CYS A 111 -20.43 -16.63 -22.77
CA CYS A 111 -20.23 -16.70 -21.30
C CYS A 111 -21.37 -16.02 -20.54
N ARG A 112 -21.88 -14.88 -21.05
CA ARG A 112 -23.06 -14.20 -20.48
C ARG A 112 -24.28 -15.11 -20.45
N ASP A 113 -24.57 -15.79 -21.57
CA ASP A 113 -25.68 -16.71 -21.68
C ASP A 113 -25.53 -17.92 -20.74
N VAL A 114 -24.33 -18.43 -20.58
CA VAL A 114 -24.01 -19.50 -19.61
C VAL A 114 -24.31 -19.04 -18.19
N LEU A 115 -23.82 -17.88 -17.78
CA LEU A 115 -24.05 -17.33 -16.45
C LEU A 115 -25.53 -17.07 -16.18
N GLU A 116 -26.25 -16.51 -17.17
CA GLU A 116 -27.68 -16.28 -17.04
C GLU A 116 -28.48 -17.57 -16.85
N LYS A 117 -28.14 -18.63 -17.58
CA LYS A 117 -28.71 -19.96 -17.39
C LYS A 117 -28.37 -20.55 -16.02
N MET A 118 -27.15 -20.32 -15.51
CA MET A 118 -26.78 -20.71 -14.13
C MET A 118 -27.69 -20.02 -13.10
N ARG A 119 -27.90 -18.72 -13.26
CA ARG A 119 -28.78 -17.94 -12.39
C ARG A 119 -30.21 -18.48 -12.41
N GLN A 120 -30.79 -18.71 -13.59
CA GLN A 120 -32.15 -19.25 -13.75
C GLN A 120 -32.32 -20.64 -13.12
N LYS A 121 -31.28 -21.47 -13.13
CA LYS A 121 -31.28 -22.81 -12.50
C LYS A 121 -30.94 -22.80 -11.00
N GLY A 122 -30.71 -21.62 -10.41
CA GLY A 122 -30.36 -21.48 -8.98
C GLY A 122 -29.00 -22.02 -8.61
N LEU A 123 -28.06 -22.09 -9.57
CA LEU A 123 -26.70 -22.64 -9.38
C LEU A 123 -25.71 -21.64 -8.80
N THR A 124 -26.15 -20.44 -8.44
CA THR A 124 -25.30 -19.32 -8.01
C THR A 124 -24.79 -19.42 -6.56
N GLY A 125 -25.26 -20.39 -5.79
CA GLY A 125 -24.94 -20.54 -4.36
C GLY A 125 -23.87 -21.58 -4.01
N PHE A 126 -23.34 -22.32 -5.00
CA PHE A 126 -22.50 -23.50 -4.72
C PHE A 126 -20.99 -23.21 -4.57
N ASP A 127 -20.50 -22.12 -5.14
CA ASP A 127 -19.08 -21.76 -5.05
C ASP A 127 -18.93 -20.25 -4.87
N PRO A 128 -18.17 -19.78 -3.86
CA PRO A 128 -17.89 -18.35 -3.64
C PRO A 128 -17.33 -17.62 -4.86
N LEU A 129 -16.64 -18.31 -5.78
CA LEU A 129 -16.08 -17.72 -6.99
C LEU A 129 -17.14 -17.33 -8.04
N VAL A 130 -18.33 -17.94 -8.01
CA VAL A 130 -19.39 -17.69 -9.01
C VAL A 130 -19.82 -16.22 -9.06
N PRO A 131 -20.08 -15.50 -7.97
CA PRO A 131 -20.34 -14.06 -7.99
C PRO A 131 -19.25 -13.24 -8.69
N TYR A 132 -17.98 -13.67 -8.62
CA TYR A 132 -16.88 -13.01 -9.31
C TYR A 132 -16.96 -13.17 -10.83
N LEU A 133 -17.44 -14.31 -11.32
CA LEU A 133 -17.72 -14.50 -12.76
C LEU A 133 -18.77 -13.49 -13.25
N PHE A 134 -19.86 -13.31 -12.51
CA PHE A 134 -20.89 -12.31 -12.82
C PHE A 134 -20.32 -10.88 -12.79
N PHE A 135 -19.50 -10.57 -11.82
CA PHE A 135 -18.82 -9.28 -11.76
C PHE A 135 -17.96 -9.03 -13.01
N ARG A 136 -17.17 -10.01 -13.44
CA ARG A 136 -16.27 -9.90 -14.59
C ARG A 136 -16.98 -9.75 -15.92
N VAL A 137 -18.14 -10.38 -16.11
CA VAL A 137 -18.87 -10.40 -17.39
C VAL A 137 -19.97 -9.36 -17.44
N LEU A 138 -20.68 -9.13 -16.33
CA LEU A 138 -21.87 -8.28 -16.27
C LEU A 138 -21.66 -6.97 -15.49
N GLY A 139 -20.52 -6.80 -14.83
CA GLY A 139 -20.28 -5.67 -13.94
C GLY A 139 -21.11 -5.71 -12.64
N THR A 140 -21.78 -6.86 -12.35
CA THR A 140 -22.64 -6.99 -11.18
C THR A 140 -21.82 -7.01 -9.92
N LYS A 141 -22.01 -6.02 -9.04
CA LYS A 141 -21.32 -5.98 -7.74
C LYS A 141 -21.65 -7.22 -6.90
N ILE A 142 -20.66 -7.69 -6.14
CA ILE A 142 -20.74 -8.91 -5.33
C ILE A 142 -21.32 -8.53 -3.96
N PRO A 143 -22.32 -9.28 -3.43
CA PRO A 143 -22.78 -9.08 -2.06
C PRO A 143 -21.61 -9.27 -1.07
N ALA A 144 -21.41 -8.31 -0.16
CA ALA A 144 -20.41 -8.44 0.90
C ALA A 144 -20.85 -9.39 2.02
N ALA A 145 -22.17 -9.66 2.13
CA ALA A 145 -22.74 -10.55 3.14
C ALA A 145 -22.57 -12.01 2.74
N HIS A 146 -22.22 -12.84 3.68
CA HIS A 146 -22.20 -14.30 3.59
C HIS A 146 -23.12 -14.92 4.64
N PRO A 147 -23.57 -16.18 4.45
CA PRO A 147 -24.42 -16.85 5.42
C PRO A 147 -23.67 -17.11 6.74
N SER A 148 -24.41 -17.14 7.84
CA SER A 148 -23.86 -17.56 9.14
C SER A 148 -23.25 -18.95 9.04
N GLY A 149 -22.05 -19.14 9.60
CA GLY A 149 -21.33 -20.40 9.52
C GLY A 149 -20.63 -20.65 8.17
N ALA A 150 -20.36 -19.59 7.41
CA ALA A 150 -19.61 -19.68 6.17
C ALA A 150 -18.24 -20.36 6.37
N SER A 151 -17.81 -21.12 5.37
CA SER A 151 -16.50 -21.77 5.40
C SER A 151 -15.36 -20.75 5.37
N LEU A 152 -14.17 -21.14 5.85
CA LEU A 152 -12.96 -20.32 5.80
C LEU A 152 -12.70 -19.76 4.39
N TYR A 153 -12.87 -20.58 3.36
CA TYR A 153 -12.75 -20.14 1.97
C TYR A 153 -13.76 -19.03 1.61
N ALA A 154 -15.03 -19.19 1.97
CA ALA A 154 -16.05 -18.20 1.67
C ALA A 154 -15.80 -16.85 2.37
N LEU A 155 -15.36 -16.90 3.63
CA LEU A 155 -14.97 -15.71 4.40
C LEU A 155 -13.74 -15.02 3.79
N ALA A 156 -12.70 -15.78 3.44
CA ALA A 156 -11.49 -15.26 2.84
C ALA A 156 -11.74 -14.66 1.44
N PHE A 157 -12.63 -15.28 0.65
CA PHE A 157 -13.08 -14.73 -0.61
C PHE A 157 -13.84 -13.41 -0.43
N ALA A 158 -14.75 -13.32 0.55
CA ALA A 158 -15.48 -12.10 0.86
C ALA A 158 -14.53 -10.97 1.28
N ASP A 159 -13.54 -11.23 2.14
CA ASP A 159 -12.51 -10.28 2.52
C ASP A 159 -11.70 -9.81 1.29
N TRP A 160 -11.36 -10.72 0.38
CA TRP A 160 -10.68 -10.38 -0.87
C TRP A 160 -11.54 -9.47 -1.76
N VAL A 161 -12.84 -9.75 -1.90
CA VAL A 161 -13.81 -8.93 -2.64
C VAL A 161 -13.90 -7.52 -2.07
N ILE A 162 -13.93 -7.40 -0.74
CA ILE A 162 -14.01 -6.10 -0.03
C ILE A 162 -12.73 -5.30 -0.28
N ARG A 163 -11.56 -5.90 -0.11
CA ARG A 163 -10.27 -5.24 -0.34
C ARG A 163 -10.08 -4.73 -1.77
N HIS A 164 -10.68 -5.39 -2.75
CA HIS A 164 -10.63 -4.99 -4.16
C HIS A 164 -11.83 -4.13 -4.60
N GLN A 165 -12.65 -3.65 -3.66
CA GLN A 165 -13.80 -2.74 -3.92
C GLN A 165 -14.82 -3.27 -4.92
N MET A 166 -14.98 -4.61 -4.98
CA MET A 166 -15.92 -5.28 -5.88
C MET A 166 -17.30 -5.52 -5.24
N HIS A 167 -17.47 -5.14 -3.98
CA HIS A 167 -18.70 -5.37 -3.20
C HIS A 167 -19.81 -4.37 -3.55
N GLN A 168 -21.07 -4.79 -3.31
CA GLN A 168 -22.26 -3.99 -3.59
C GLN A 168 -22.55 -2.95 -2.49
N ASN A 169 -22.46 -3.36 -1.24
CA ASN A 169 -22.70 -2.51 -0.06
C ASN A 169 -21.50 -2.60 0.86
N GLU A 170 -21.10 -1.48 1.46
CA GLU A 170 -20.04 -1.51 2.47
C GLU A 170 -20.51 -2.27 3.72
N PRO A 171 -19.78 -3.29 4.17
CA PRO A 171 -20.08 -3.96 5.43
C PRO A 171 -19.86 -3.02 6.60
N SER A 172 -20.60 -3.20 7.70
CA SER A 172 -20.34 -2.45 8.92
C SER A 172 -18.96 -2.78 9.50
N LEU A 173 -18.39 -1.87 10.28
CA LEU A 173 -17.11 -2.12 10.96
C LEU A 173 -17.17 -3.37 11.86
N GLN A 174 -18.30 -3.57 12.55
CA GLN A 174 -18.51 -4.74 13.39
C GLN A 174 -18.49 -6.02 12.55
N GLN A 175 -19.22 -6.07 11.44
CA GLN A 175 -19.21 -7.20 10.51
C GLN A 175 -17.80 -7.53 10.03
N LEU A 176 -17.03 -6.52 9.62
CA LEU A 176 -15.63 -6.71 9.19
C LEU A 176 -14.75 -7.28 10.29
N GLN A 177 -14.94 -6.84 11.53
CA GLN A 177 -14.18 -7.35 12.68
C GLN A 177 -14.54 -8.81 12.97
N ASP A 178 -15.83 -9.15 13.00
CA ASP A 178 -16.33 -10.49 13.25
C ASP A 178 -15.86 -11.47 12.16
N ASP A 179 -15.89 -11.07 10.89
CA ASP A 179 -15.43 -11.87 9.76
C ASP A 179 -13.92 -12.13 9.84
N ARG A 180 -13.13 -11.10 10.12
CA ARG A 180 -11.66 -11.22 10.28
C ARG A 180 -11.29 -12.12 11.47
N GLN A 181 -11.98 -11.98 12.59
CA GLN A 181 -11.77 -12.89 13.73
C GLN A 181 -12.12 -14.34 13.36
N SER A 182 -13.22 -14.54 12.64
CA SER A 182 -13.65 -15.86 12.16
C SER A 182 -12.63 -16.48 11.20
N ILE A 183 -12.06 -15.70 10.28
CA ILE A 183 -11.00 -16.15 9.37
C ILE A 183 -9.78 -16.63 10.18
N LEU A 184 -9.28 -15.82 11.12
CA LEU A 184 -8.12 -16.19 11.93
C LEU A 184 -8.40 -17.39 12.81
N PHE A 185 -9.56 -17.45 13.45
CA PHE A 185 -9.95 -18.57 14.30
C PHE A 185 -10.05 -19.88 13.50
N GLN A 186 -10.76 -19.87 12.36
CA GLN A 186 -10.88 -21.07 11.52
C GLN A 186 -9.53 -21.49 10.93
N ALA A 187 -8.70 -20.55 10.49
CA ALA A 187 -7.37 -20.86 9.98
C ALA A 187 -6.45 -21.46 11.05
N ALA A 188 -6.61 -21.07 12.31
CA ALA A 188 -5.81 -21.61 13.42
C ALA A 188 -6.31 -22.97 13.92
N THR A 189 -7.62 -23.26 13.77
CA THR A 189 -8.24 -24.46 14.37
C THR A 189 -8.52 -25.55 13.35
N ASP A 190 -8.85 -25.20 12.11
CA ASP A 190 -9.23 -26.16 11.06
C ASP A 190 -8.82 -25.63 9.67
N LEU A 191 -7.53 -25.60 9.40
CA LEU A 191 -6.99 -25.17 8.10
C LEU A 191 -7.18 -26.28 7.07
N ARG A 192 -8.29 -26.23 6.32
CA ARG A 192 -8.58 -27.13 5.20
C ARG A 192 -8.78 -26.35 3.90
N PHE A 193 -8.27 -26.90 2.83
CA PHE A 193 -8.49 -26.41 1.47
C PHE A 193 -8.42 -27.59 0.50
N GLU A 194 -9.27 -27.55 -0.53
CA GLU A 194 -9.40 -28.62 -1.52
C GLU A 194 -8.62 -28.32 -2.81
N SER A 195 -8.20 -27.07 -3.00
CA SER A 195 -7.51 -26.64 -4.20
C SER A 195 -6.49 -25.55 -3.93
N ALA A 196 -5.57 -25.34 -4.88
CA ALA A 196 -4.58 -24.25 -4.82
C ALA A 196 -5.24 -22.86 -4.81
N SER A 197 -6.38 -22.70 -5.48
CA SER A 197 -7.11 -21.44 -5.50
C SER A 197 -7.74 -21.12 -4.15
N GLN A 198 -8.35 -22.10 -3.47
CA GLN A 198 -8.87 -21.92 -2.11
C GLN A 198 -7.74 -21.54 -1.14
N ALA A 199 -6.61 -22.26 -1.22
CA ALA A 199 -5.43 -21.94 -0.42
C ALA A 199 -4.96 -20.50 -0.66
N ALA A 200 -4.99 -20.02 -1.91
CA ALA A 200 -4.57 -18.66 -2.25
C ALA A 200 -5.48 -17.57 -1.63
N PHE A 201 -6.81 -17.76 -1.68
CA PHE A 201 -7.74 -16.82 -1.03
C PHE A 201 -7.57 -16.82 0.50
N ILE A 202 -7.46 -18.00 1.12
CA ILE A 202 -7.25 -18.14 2.56
C ILE A 202 -5.94 -17.48 2.97
N TRP A 203 -4.86 -17.75 2.25
CA TRP A 203 -3.55 -17.15 2.50
C TRP A 203 -3.60 -15.63 2.38
N SER A 204 -4.20 -15.12 1.31
CA SER A 204 -4.37 -13.68 1.08
C SER A 204 -5.17 -13.00 2.21
N GLY A 205 -6.25 -13.62 2.67
CA GLY A 205 -7.06 -13.13 3.79
C GLY A 205 -6.29 -13.12 5.10
N VAL A 206 -5.71 -14.25 5.49
CA VAL A 206 -4.95 -14.40 6.75
C VAL A 206 -3.75 -13.43 6.79
N THR A 207 -2.96 -13.39 5.74
CA THR A 207 -1.79 -12.50 5.68
C THR A 207 -2.20 -11.03 5.71
N SER A 208 -3.26 -10.64 4.99
CA SER A 208 -3.79 -9.29 5.02
C SER A 208 -4.21 -8.86 6.42
N ILE A 209 -4.95 -9.73 7.14
CA ILE A 209 -5.41 -9.45 8.50
C ILE A 209 -4.24 -9.35 9.46
N LEU A 210 -3.29 -10.30 9.38
CA LEU A 210 -2.10 -10.30 10.23
C LEU A 210 -1.23 -9.07 9.99
N PHE A 211 -0.96 -8.71 8.74
CA PHE A 211 -0.20 -7.50 8.42
C PHE A 211 -0.91 -6.23 8.90
N HIS A 212 -2.23 -6.17 8.77
CA HIS A 212 -3.01 -5.06 9.29
C HIS A 212 -2.95 -5.00 10.82
N ALA A 213 -3.15 -6.14 11.50
CA ALA A 213 -3.07 -6.24 12.95
C ALA A 213 -1.67 -5.95 13.49
N LEU A 214 -0.62 -6.51 12.85
CA LEU A 214 0.77 -6.24 13.21
C LEU A 214 1.14 -4.80 12.92
N GLY A 215 0.70 -4.24 11.79
CA GLY A 215 0.83 -2.83 11.46
C GLY A 215 0.20 -1.95 12.54
N ALA A 216 -1.05 -2.21 12.89
CA ALA A 216 -1.75 -1.48 13.96
C ALA A 216 -1.11 -1.69 15.35
N ALA A 217 -0.62 -2.91 15.65
CA ALA A 217 0.04 -3.20 16.92
C ALA A 217 1.47 -2.65 17.00
N SER A 218 2.18 -2.58 15.87
CA SER A 218 3.55 -2.03 15.79
C SER A 218 3.59 -0.51 15.62
N LEU A 219 2.50 0.11 15.19
CA LEU A 219 2.40 1.56 14.98
C LEU A 219 1.85 2.25 16.23
N HIS A 220 2.48 2.01 17.37
CA HIS A 220 2.29 2.84 18.58
C HIS A 220 2.96 4.21 18.34
N PRO A 221 2.47 5.33 18.91
CA PRO A 221 3.12 6.64 18.82
C PRO A 221 4.64 6.63 19.04
N ARG A 222 5.14 5.80 19.95
CA ARG A 222 6.58 5.62 20.21
C ARG A 222 7.37 5.07 19.00
N HIS A 223 6.73 4.29 18.12
CA HIS A 223 7.39 3.82 16.91
C HIS A 223 7.48 4.93 15.86
N VAL A 224 6.49 5.81 15.82
CA VAL A 224 6.56 7.03 14.99
C VAL A 224 7.75 7.89 15.42
N ALA A 225 7.89 8.12 16.72
CA ALA A 225 9.04 8.84 17.28
C ALA A 225 10.39 8.18 16.92
N ALA A 226 10.45 6.85 16.92
CA ALA A 226 11.65 6.12 16.50
C ALA A 226 11.97 6.32 15.02
N VAL A 227 10.96 6.35 14.14
CA VAL A 227 11.13 6.70 12.72
C VAL A 227 11.63 8.13 12.56
N LEU A 228 11.04 9.07 13.29
CA LEU A 228 11.43 10.48 13.24
C LEU A 228 12.87 10.72 13.74
N ARG A 229 13.36 9.96 14.70
CA ARG A 229 14.78 10.02 15.14
C ARG A 229 15.77 9.66 14.02
N ASN A 230 15.35 8.87 13.02
CA ASN A 230 16.19 8.57 11.87
C ASN A 230 16.31 9.74 10.88
N PHE A 231 15.57 10.83 11.06
CA PHE A 231 15.61 12.02 10.21
C PHE A 231 17.03 12.56 10.03
N GLU A 232 17.77 12.74 11.12
CA GLU A 232 19.15 13.21 11.07
C GLU A 232 20.06 12.26 10.27
N ALA A 233 19.92 10.94 10.49
CA ALA A 233 20.70 9.93 9.76
C ALA A 233 20.39 9.94 8.27
N ALA A 234 19.12 10.15 7.89
CA ALA A 234 18.70 10.29 6.51
C ALA A 234 19.29 11.52 5.85
N MET A 235 19.29 12.65 6.55
CA MET A 235 19.89 13.88 6.04
C MET A 235 21.43 13.80 5.89
N LYS A 236 22.12 13.08 6.77
CA LYS A 236 23.57 12.83 6.67
C LYS A 236 23.97 12.10 5.40
N ARG A 237 23.08 11.37 4.77
CA ARG A 237 23.32 10.71 3.49
C ARG A 237 23.46 11.70 2.33
N TRP A 238 22.92 12.90 2.45
CA TRP A 238 23.06 13.94 1.44
C TRP A 238 24.46 14.54 1.51
N ARG A 239 25.36 14.00 0.70
CA ARG A 239 26.74 14.46 0.64
C ARG A 239 26.83 15.74 -0.16
N TRP A 240 27.60 16.69 0.36
CA TRP A 240 27.81 17.98 -0.27
C TRP A 240 28.95 17.97 -1.29
N ASP A 241 29.95 17.21 -1.05
CA ASP A 241 31.22 17.05 -1.76
C ASP A 241 31.37 15.59 -2.25
N GLY A 242 30.28 14.89 -2.43
CA GLY A 242 30.30 13.52 -2.96
C GLY A 242 30.52 13.52 -4.44
N ASP A 243 31.54 13.20 -4.71
CA ASP A 243 32.44 12.52 -5.62
C ASP A 243 31.98 12.36 -7.08
N GLU A 244 30.70 12.28 -7.41
CA GLU A 244 30.26 11.93 -8.77
C GLU A 244 29.15 12.83 -9.32
N LEU A 245 28.48 13.61 -8.50
CA LEU A 245 27.46 14.55 -8.95
C LEU A 245 28.02 15.96 -9.03
N GLN A 246 28.19 16.50 -10.23
CA GLN A 246 28.70 17.84 -10.47
C GLN A 246 27.86 18.95 -9.80
N LYS A 247 26.61 18.68 -9.45
CA LYS A 247 25.71 19.57 -8.67
C LYS A 247 24.77 18.71 -7.84
N PRO A 248 25.14 18.30 -6.62
CA PRO A 248 24.22 17.60 -5.74
C PRO A 248 23.02 18.48 -5.42
N VAL A 249 21.81 17.93 -5.63
CA VAL A 249 20.57 18.58 -5.21
C VAL A 249 20.49 18.46 -3.69
N ARG A 250 20.32 19.58 -3.01
CA ARG A 250 20.24 19.66 -1.55
C ARG A 250 18.89 20.25 -1.16
N TRP A 251 18.29 19.73 -0.11
CA TRP A 251 17.25 20.44 0.58
C TRP A 251 17.90 21.31 1.64
N ALA A 252 17.89 22.62 1.41
CA ALA A 252 18.24 23.55 2.45
C ALA A 252 17.10 23.57 3.46
N VAL A 253 17.39 23.28 4.72
CA VAL A 253 16.42 23.41 5.81
C VAL A 253 16.78 24.70 6.54
N THR A 254 16.00 25.74 6.27
CA THR A 254 16.24 27.10 6.80
C THR A 254 15.03 27.63 7.56
N GLN A 255 13.92 26.94 7.52
CA GLN A 255 12.67 27.32 8.16
C GLN A 255 11.79 26.10 8.47
N GLU A 256 10.83 26.30 9.35
CA GLU A 256 9.91 25.25 9.84
C GLU A 256 9.13 24.56 8.71
N ARG A 257 8.66 25.30 7.72
CA ARG A 257 7.90 24.71 6.60
C ARG A 257 8.71 23.66 5.83
N GLU A 258 10.00 23.86 5.66
CA GLU A 258 10.86 22.88 4.98
C GLU A 258 11.05 21.61 5.82
N VAL A 259 11.03 21.73 7.14
CA VAL A 259 11.00 20.58 8.06
C VAL A 259 9.67 19.82 7.90
N GLN A 260 8.55 20.53 7.87
CA GLN A 260 7.22 19.95 7.67
C GLN A 260 7.14 19.21 6.33
N ASP A 261 7.65 19.79 5.23
CA ASP A 261 7.65 19.13 3.92
C ASP A 261 8.43 17.80 3.92
N ILE A 262 9.57 17.74 4.62
CA ILE A 262 10.34 16.48 4.76
C ILE A 262 9.59 15.49 5.65
N LEU A 263 9.03 15.94 6.76
CA LEU A 263 8.23 15.09 7.64
C LEU A 263 7.01 14.55 6.92
N TRP A 264 6.35 15.35 6.10
CA TRP A 264 5.24 14.91 5.26
C TRP A 264 5.62 13.73 4.36
N LEU A 265 6.75 13.81 3.64
CA LEU A 265 7.23 12.72 2.80
C LEU A 265 7.48 11.45 3.61
N ILE A 266 8.07 11.56 4.78
CA ILE A 266 8.33 10.42 5.66
C ILE A 266 7.00 9.83 6.13
N LEU A 267 6.14 10.64 6.73
CA LEU A 267 4.88 10.21 7.33
C LEU A 267 3.92 9.64 6.29
N ARG A 268 3.77 10.30 5.15
CA ARG A 268 2.88 9.86 4.07
C ARG A 268 3.31 8.53 3.45
N SER A 269 4.59 8.20 3.49
CA SER A 269 5.09 6.91 3.03
C SER A 269 4.68 5.75 3.95
N TYR A 270 4.41 6.03 5.23
CA TYR A 270 4.02 5.03 6.23
C TYR A 270 2.53 5.02 6.54
N PHE A 271 1.87 6.20 6.54
CA PHE A 271 0.50 6.38 7.01
C PHE A 271 -0.38 6.92 5.89
N ALA A 272 -1.34 6.11 5.44
CA ALA A 272 -2.29 6.53 4.41
C ALA A 272 -3.28 7.59 4.92
N ASP A 273 -3.50 7.67 6.23
CA ASP A 273 -4.45 8.54 6.92
C ASP A 273 -3.81 9.78 7.58
N VAL A 274 -2.52 10.05 7.29
CA VAL A 274 -1.91 11.30 7.74
C VAL A 274 -2.54 12.50 7.04
N VAL A 275 -2.88 13.50 7.81
CA VAL A 275 -3.47 14.78 7.37
C VAL A 275 -2.47 15.89 7.67
N ASP A 276 -2.17 16.74 6.68
CA ASP A 276 -1.34 17.95 6.79
C ASP A 276 -2.22 19.15 7.19
N GLU A 277 -1.73 20.01 8.06
CA GLU A 277 -2.43 21.17 8.58
C GLU A 277 -3.87 20.86 9.07
N ASP A 278 -4.01 19.80 9.90
CA ASP A 278 -5.32 19.34 10.33
C ASP A 278 -6.05 20.39 11.18
N ALA A 279 -7.20 20.82 10.68
CA ALA A 279 -8.03 21.81 11.34
C ALA A 279 -8.71 21.21 12.58
N LEU A 280 -8.45 21.80 13.73
CA LEU A 280 -9.02 21.39 15.01
C LEU A 280 -10.27 22.20 15.38
N PRO A 281 -11.14 21.69 16.27
CA PRO A 281 -12.29 22.41 16.77
C PRO A 281 -11.89 23.75 17.41
N LYS A 282 -12.67 24.77 17.14
CA LYS A 282 -12.43 26.09 17.72
C LYS A 282 -12.47 26.07 19.26
N LEU A 283 -11.51 26.71 19.89
CA LEU A 283 -11.51 27.00 21.32
C LEU A 283 -11.76 28.48 21.53
N GLY A 284 -13.00 28.83 21.93
CA GLY A 284 -13.42 30.22 22.00
C GLY A 284 -13.44 30.88 20.63
N HIS A 285 -12.69 31.94 20.44
CA HIS A 285 -12.56 32.66 19.16
C HIS A 285 -11.33 32.20 18.33
N SER A 286 -10.47 31.35 18.89
CA SER A 286 -9.24 30.90 18.25
C SER A 286 -9.46 29.65 17.42
N THR A 287 -8.81 29.62 16.26
CA THR A 287 -8.70 28.43 15.40
C THR A 287 -7.30 27.85 15.56
N TYR A 288 -7.22 26.54 15.70
CA TYR A 288 -5.97 25.82 15.83
C TYR A 288 -5.83 24.85 14.68
N LYS A 289 -4.60 24.62 14.27
CA LYS A 289 -4.23 23.59 13.29
C LYS A 289 -3.06 22.83 13.86
N ALA A 290 -3.11 21.51 13.78
CA ALA A 290 -1.97 20.65 14.05
C ALA A 290 -1.16 20.50 12.76
N ASP A 291 0.15 20.46 12.84
CA ASP A 291 0.98 20.25 11.64
C ASP A 291 0.64 18.92 10.96
N PHE A 292 0.57 17.84 11.73
CA PHE A 292 0.15 16.53 11.21
C PHE A 292 -0.76 15.81 12.18
N GLY A 293 -1.86 15.24 11.67
CA GLY A 293 -2.74 14.33 12.38
C GLY A 293 -2.68 12.92 11.80
N ILE A 294 -2.56 11.88 12.63
CA ILE A 294 -2.67 10.48 12.26
C ILE A 294 -3.83 9.86 13.02
N GLY A 295 -4.99 9.80 12.38
CA GLY A 295 -6.23 9.36 13.03
C GLY A 295 -6.19 7.93 13.54
N SER A 296 -5.59 7.00 12.79
CA SER A 296 -5.44 5.59 13.21
C SER A 296 -4.64 5.39 14.49
N LEU A 297 -3.76 6.34 14.82
CA LEU A 297 -2.94 6.33 16.04
C LEU A 297 -3.42 7.32 17.10
N LYS A 298 -4.47 8.08 16.82
CA LYS A 298 -4.93 9.19 17.64
C LYS A 298 -3.79 10.14 18.04
N LEU A 299 -2.91 10.39 17.09
CA LEU A 299 -1.63 11.07 17.28
C LEU A 299 -1.56 12.37 16.50
N ILE A 300 -1.13 13.43 17.17
CA ILE A 300 -0.65 14.66 16.55
C ILE A 300 0.88 14.68 16.55
N ILE A 301 1.46 15.22 15.50
CA ILE A 301 2.89 15.56 15.43
C ILE A 301 2.99 17.04 15.18
N GLU A 302 3.69 17.74 16.06
CA GLU A 302 3.98 19.17 15.99
C GLU A 302 5.43 19.38 15.65
N ALA A 303 5.72 20.13 14.60
CA ALA A 303 7.07 20.42 14.14
C ALA A 303 7.47 21.83 14.60
N LYS A 304 8.70 21.97 15.07
CA LYS A 304 9.28 23.26 15.46
C LYS A 304 10.70 23.41 14.91
N PHE A 305 11.10 24.65 14.70
CA PHE A 305 12.41 25.01 14.15
C PHE A 305 13.14 25.96 15.10
N ALA A 306 14.30 25.53 15.61
CA ALA A 306 15.13 26.34 16.51
C ALA A 306 16.37 26.89 15.78
N THR A 307 16.52 28.22 15.73
CA THR A 307 17.66 28.92 15.15
C THR A 307 18.70 29.31 16.18
N SER A 308 18.30 29.34 17.44
CA SER A 308 19.14 29.73 18.58
C SER A 308 18.74 28.93 19.83
N LYS A 309 19.60 28.96 20.84
CA LYS A 309 19.27 28.34 22.13
C LYS A 309 18.06 28.99 22.84
N ASP A 310 17.82 30.28 22.59
CA ASP A 310 16.72 30.99 23.21
C ASP A 310 15.36 30.58 22.64
N ASP A 311 15.33 29.97 21.45
CA ASP A 311 14.10 29.47 20.83
C ASP A 311 13.53 28.25 21.57
N PHE A 312 14.37 27.45 22.26
CA PHE A 312 13.89 26.28 23.00
C PHE A 312 12.87 26.67 24.10
N LYS A 313 13.16 27.73 24.85
CA LYS A 313 12.22 28.24 25.87
C LYS A 313 10.91 28.74 25.25
N LYS A 314 10.99 29.34 24.07
CA LYS A 314 9.80 29.81 23.34
C LYS A 314 8.96 28.62 22.84
N ILE A 315 9.61 27.61 22.28
CA ILE A 315 8.98 26.36 21.83
C ILE A 315 8.28 25.65 22.99
N GLU A 316 8.92 25.53 24.16
CA GLU A 316 8.29 24.93 25.35
C GLU A 316 6.96 25.63 25.71
N LYS A 317 6.95 26.97 25.66
CA LYS A 317 5.74 27.74 25.96
C LYS A 317 4.68 27.56 24.87
N GLU A 318 5.04 27.60 23.60
CA GLU A 318 4.12 27.40 22.48
C GLU A 318 3.46 26.04 22.54
N VAL A 319 4.24 24.95 22.73
CA VAL A 319 3.71 23.59 22.83
C VAL A 319 2.78 23.45 24.03
N GLN A 320 3.09 24.08 25.16
CA GLN A 320 2.22 24.08 26.34
C GLN A 320 0.88 24.76 26.08
N GLU A 321 0.88 25.86 25.32
CA GLU A 321 -0.33 26.60 24.93
C GLU A 321 -1.16 25.80 23.91
N ASP A 322 -0.52 25.11 22.95
CA ASP A 322 -1.17 24.38 21.86
C ASP A 322 -1.67 22.99 22.31
N CYS A 323 -1.06 22.36 23.30
CA CYS A 323 -1.43 21.02 23.77
C CYS A 323 -2.89 20.93 24.26
N ILE A 324 -3.40 21.98 24.94
CA ILE A 324 -4.77 21.99 25.47
C ILE A 324 -5.82 21.92 24.34
N PRO A 325 -5.78 22.78 23.29
CA PRO A 325 -6.71 22.67 22.18
C PRO A 325 -6.54 21.37 21.37
N TYR A 326 -5.32 20.88 21.24
CA TYR A 326 -5.03 19.67 20.46
C TYR A 326 -5.69 18.43 21.06
N LEU A 327 -5.55 18.20 22.34
CA LEU A 327 -6.07 17.02 23.03
C LEU A 327 -7.56 17.13 23.45
N ARG A 328 -8.21 18.24 23.15
CA ARG A 328 -9.67 18.35 23.26
C ARG A 328 -10.41 17.71 22.10
N ASP A 329 -9.76 17.56 20.98
CA ASP A 329 -10.35 16.84 19.84
C ASP A 329 -10.31 15.34 20.12
N LEU A 330 -11.49 14.71 20.19
CA LEU A 330 -11.63 13.28 20.47
C LEU A 330 -10.97 12.37 19.44
N ARG A 331 -10.55 12.93 18.30
CA ARG A 331 -9.76 12.21 17.30
C ARG A 331 -8.34 11.93 17.77
N TYR A 332 -7.83 12.71 18.74
CA TYR A 332 -6.44 12.67 19.18
C TYR A 332 -6.32 12.49 20.68
N GLU A 333 -5.37 11.67 21.09
CA GLU A 333 -5.09 11.36 22.51
C GLU A 333 -3.62 11.61 22.89
N SER A 334 -2.75 11.80 21.89
CA SER A 334 -1.31 11.91 22.08
C SER A 334 -0.66 12.90 21.13
N LEU A 335 0.46 13.49 21.58
CA LEU A 335 1.26 14.46 20.87
C LEU A 335 2.73 14.00 20.84
N ILE A 336 3.37 14.06 19.69
CA ILE A 336 4.82 14.03 19.53
C ILE A 336 5.28 15.42 19.11
N VAL A 337 6.28 15.95 19.80
CA VAL A 337 6.94 17.21 19.42
C VAL A 337 8.22 16.88 18.67
N PHE A 338 8.33 17.37 17.44
CA PHE A 338 9.55 17.27 16.64
C PHE A 338 10.22 18.64 16.55
N ILE A 339 11.47 18.73 16.96
CA ILE A 339 12.25 19.98 16.94
C ILE A 339 13.47 19.77 16.04
N TYR A 340 13.58 20.59 14.99
CA TYR A 340 14.81 20.70 14.21
C TYR A 340 15.66 21.84 14.75
N ASP A 341 16.82 21.49 15.29
CA ASP A 341 17.78 22.46 15.86
C ASP A 341 18.84 22.84 14.84
N ASP A 342 18.63 23.98 14.17
CA ASP A 342 19.60 24.57 13.23
C ASP A 342 20.79 25.20 13.93
N SER A 343 20.63 25.55 15.20
CA SER A 343 21.71 26.16 16.01
C SER A 343 22.73 25.15 16.55
N ALA A 344 22.38 23.85 16.52
CA ALA A 344 23.15 22.77 17.12
C ALA A 344 23.43 22.99 18.63
N SER A 345 22.46 23.55 19.36
CA SER A 345 22.53 23.82 20.82
C SER A 345 22.22 22.58 21.64
N VAL A 346 23.01 21.52 21.44
CA VAL A 346 22.80 20.18 22.01
C VAL A 346 22.64 20.15 23.54
N GLN A 347 23.26 21.10 24.23
CA GLN A 347 23.15 21.25 25.69
C GLN A 347 21.73 21.56 26.19
N GLU A 348 20.86 22.12 25.33
CA GLU A 348 19.48 22.46 25.69
C GLU A 348 18.53 21.28 25.47
N HIS A 349 18.92 20.26 24.70
CA HIS A 349 18.03 19.20 24.25
C HIS A 349 17.41 18.39 25.39
N ASP A 350 18.22 17.98 26.37
CA ASP A 350 17.73 17.15 27.49
C ASP A 350 16.78 17.94 28.39
N THR A 351 17.11 19.20 28.67
CA THR A 351 16.27 20.09 29.48
C THR A 351 14.90 20.29 28.83
N THR A 352 14.88 20.67 27.55
CA THR A 352 13.63 20.88 26.81
C THR A 352 12.85 19.60 26.63
N ARG A 353 13.52 18.47 26.35
CA ARG A 353 12.86 17.18 26.27
C ARG A 353 12.14 16.81 27.56
N GLN A 354 12.79 16.98 28.70
CA GLN A 354 12.19 16.69 30.01
C GLN A 354 11.00 17.63 30.28
N ALA A 355 11.15 18.93 30.07
CA ALA A 355 10.08 19.90 30.28
C ALA A 355 8.84 19.60 29.40
N LEU A 356 9.03 19.24 28.14
CA LEU A 356 7.93 18.91 27.23
C LEU A 356 7.27 17.58 27.58
N LEU A 357 8.03 16.57 28.03
CA LEU A 357 7.46 15.29 28.46
C LEU A 357 6.63 15.37 29.75
N GLU A 358 6.76 16.44 30.54
CA GLU A 358 5.89 16.69 31.70
C GLU A 358 4.51 17.20 31.30
N ILE A 359 4.32 17.64 30.03
CA ILE A 359 3.03 18.13 29.53
C ILE A 359 2.11 16.92 29.30
N PRO A 360 0.91 16.87 29.91
CA PRO A 360 -0.03 15.79 29.72
C PRO A 360 -0.38 15.57 28.25
N GLY A 361 -0.26 14.32 27.76
CA GLY A 361 -0.53 13.95 26.37
C GLY A 361 0.68 14.00 25.45
N VAL A 362 1.78 14.62 25.84
CA VAL A 362 3.06 14.49 25.12
C VAL A 362 3.66 13.13 25.40
N VAL A 363 3.73 12.28 24.39
CA VAL A 363 4.21 10.88 24.53
C VAL A 363 5.67 10.72 24.15
N ASP A 364 6.20 11.62 23.35
CA ASP A 364 7.63 11.65 22.98
C ASP A 364 8.04 13.03 22.45
N VAL A 365 9.34 13.32 22.56
CA VAL A 365 9.98 14.54 22.02
C VAL A 365 11.21 14.14 21.21
N VAL A 366 11.20 14.46 19.96
CA VAL A 366 12.29 14.16 19.01
C VAL A 366 13.01 15.46 18.67
N ILE A 367 14.26 15.61 19.13
CA ILE A 367 15.09 16.77 18.82
C ILE A 367 16.24 16.30 17.93
N VAL A 368 16.38 16.91 16.75
CA VAL A 368 17.37 16.57 15.74
C VAL A 368 18.21 17.79 15.42
N SER A 369 19.51 17.69 15.57
CA SER A 369 20.41 18.79 15.21
C SER A 369 20.68 18.81 13.71
N ARG A 370 20.91 20.01 13.18
CA ARG A 370 21.46 20.15 11.84
C ARG A 370 22.75 19.34 11.71
N PRO A 371 22.85 18.43 10.74
CA PRO A 371 24.09 17.70 10.50
C PRO A 371 25.25 18.66 10.20
N SER A 372 26.39 18.47 10.84
CA SER A 372 27.59 19.32 10.66
C SER A 372 28.05 19.40 9.21
N GLN A 373 27.77 18.39 8.42
CA GLN A 373 28.03 18.34 6.97
C GLN A 373 27.20 19.36 6.18
N LEU A 374 26.09 19.84 6.74
CA LEU A 374 25.22 20.83 6.12
C LEU A 374 25.58 22.26 6.51
N THR A 375 26.57 22.43 7.39
CA THR A 375 27.07 23.78 7.75
C THR A 375 27.81 24.38 6.55
N PRO A 376 27.44 25.59 6.06
CA PRO A 376 28.19 26.25 4.99
C PRO A 376 29.62 26.43 5.43
N LYS A 377 30.57 25.95 4.62
CA LYS A 377 31.99 26.31 4.85
C LYS A 377 32.11 27.82 4.74
N VAL A 378 32.38 28.50 5.85
CA VAL A 378 32.71 29.94 5.84
C VAL A 378 33.98 30.08 5.00
N VAL A 379 33.82 30.54 3.79
CA VAL A 379 34.98 30.90 2.94
C VAL A 379 35.62 32.13 3.57
N VAL A 380 36.57 31.88 4.49
CA VAL A 380 37.42 32.97 4.98
C VAL A 380 38.20 33.49 3.77
N PRO A 381 38.03 34.76 3.36
CA PRO A 381 38.76 35.30 2.24
C PRO A 381 40.24 35.18 2.55
N ARG A 382 41.00 34.42 1.75
CA ARG A 382 42.46 34.39 1.88
C ARG A 382 42.96 35.81 1.80
N PRO A 383 43.75 36.29 2.79
CA PRO A 383 44.34 37.63 2.73
C PRO A 383 45.10 37.75 1.42
N ARG A 384 44.73 38.72 0.60
CA ARG A 384 45.44 39.03 -0.64
C ARG A 384 46.92 39.21 -0.29
N ARG A 385 47.79 38.32 -0.77
CA ARG A 385 49.23 38.52 -0.75
C ARG A 385 49.49 39.89 -1.39
N ARG A 386 49.96 40.84 -0.59
CA ARG A 386 50.50 42.11 -1.12
C ARG A 386 51.59 41.74 -2.13
N SER A 387 51.37 42.09 -3.39
CA SER A 387 52.37 41.97 -4.41
C SER A 387 53.56 42.79 -3.95
N ALA A 388 54.75 42.18 -3.82
CA ALA A 388 55.97 42.85 -3.53
C ALA A 388 56.23 43.89 -4.64
N LYS A 389 56.42 45.12 -4.22
CA LYS A 389 56.83 46.21 -5.14
C LYS A 389 58.11 45.76 -5.86
N PRO A 390 58.22 45.93 -7.16
CA PRO A 390 59.48 45.68 -7.87
C PRO A 390 60.58 46.60 -7.35
N PRO A 391 61.86 46.16 -7.28
CA PRO A 391 62.96 46.98 -6.83
C PRO A 391 63.15 48.11 -7.83
N VAL A 392 63.39 49.31 -7.29
CA VAL A 392 63.72 50.50 -8.04
C VAL A 392 65.13 50.30 -8.62
N PRO A 393 65.37 50.52 -9.91
CA PRO A 393 66.74 50.46 -10.46
C PRO A 393 67.61 51.61 -9.93
N SER A 394 68.77 51.27 -9.36
CA SER A 394 69.76 52.20 -8.94
C SER A 394 70.44 52.77 -10.17
N THR A 395 70.31 54.10 -10.34
CA THR A 395 71.13 54.93 -11.25
C THR A 395 72.50 55.10 -10.69
N THR A 396 73.48 54.61 -11.40
CA THR A 396 74.87 55.21 -11.51
C THR A 396 75.17 55.35 -12.96
#